data_97ddebae825756c5eb705aff61c851dd
#
_entry.id   97ddebae825756c5eb705aff61c851dd
#
_cell.length_a   1.000
_cell.length_b   1.000
_cell.length_c   1.000
_cell.angle_alpha   90.00
_cell.angle_beta   90.00
_cell.angle_gamma   90.00
#
_symmetry.space_group_name_H-M   'P 1'
#
loop_
_entity.id
_entity.type
_entity.pdbx_description
1 polymer ?
#
loop_
_entity_poly.entity_id
_entity_poly.type
_entity_poly.pdbx_seq_one_letter_code
_entity_poly.pdbx_strand_id
1 'polypeptide(L)'
;IYVENGSITQAATTLSGELLWAICNHTILKSSVPRPGTIGWKMDVASVQQGFRTAEQYGLSRALFCARVHQKMHGITQQQILSQVLGALTYADWQMFRHLFELEYKKLTLYGRQVFADAFLFCLPLMGIPLSLGQNLRVIRYEESGSLSVRGLLKIRQLHGASVSNC
;
A
#
# COMPACT_ATOMS: atom_id res chain seq x y z
N ILE A 1 -3.07 -11.19 -2.32
CA ILE A 1 -3.77 -12.36 -2.91
C ILE A 1 -2.95 -12.83 -4.09
N TYR A 2 -2.57 -14.09 -4.08
CA TYR A 2 -1.92 -14.77 -5.20
C TYR A 2 -2.97 -15.58 -5.97
N VAL A 3 -2.98 -15.44 -7.28
CA VAL A 3 -3.96 -16.10 -8.16
C VAL A 3 -3.21 -16.91 -9.20
N GLU A 4 -3.51 -18.20 -9.27
CA GLU A 4 -2.95 -19.12 -10.24
C GLU A 4 -4.08 -19.84 -10.98
N ASN A 5 -4.01 -19.85 -12.31
CA ASN A 5 -5.04 -20.47 -13.19
C ASN A 5 -6.48 -20.02 -12.88
N GLY A 6 -6.65 -18.75 -12.48
CA GLY A 6 -7.95 -18.16 -12.11
C GLY A 6 -8.45 -18.50 -10.71
N SER A 7 -7.71 -19.28 -9.94
CA SER A 7 -8.03 -19.63 -8.55
C SER A 7 -7.13 -18.90 -7.56
N ILE A 8 -7.68 -18.46 -6.42
CA ILE A 8 -6.89 -17.89 -5.34
C ILE A 8 -6.19 -19.03 -4.61
N THR A 9 -4.86 -19.05 -4.66
CA THR A 9 -4.03 -20.07 -4.01
C THR A 9 -3.47 -19.60 -2.67
N GLN A 10 -3.21 -18.29 -2.55
CA GLN A 10 -2.71 -17.70 -1.32
C GLN A 10 -3.29 -16.30 -1.11
N ALA A 11 -3.45 -15.90 0.15
CA ALA A 11 -3.87 -14.56 0.53
C ALA A 11 -3.10 -14.12 1.78
N ALA A 12 -2.74 -12.84 1.82
CA ALA A 12 -2.18 -12.20 2.99
C ALA A 12 -2.82 -10.82 3.16
N THR A 13 -2.91 -10.38 4.39
CA THR A 13 -3.39 -9.03 4.72
C THR A 13 -2.42 -8.38 5.69
N THR A 14 -2.37 -7.05 5.66
CA THR A 14 -1.57 -6.24 6.57
C THR A 14 -2.46 -5.29 7.35
N LEU A 15 -1.96 -4.80 8.46
CA LEU A 15 -2.61 -3.78 9.29
C LEU A 15 -2.11 -2.36 8.98
N SER A 16 -1.48 -2.14 7.82
CA SER A 16 -0.83 -0.85 7.50
C SER A 16 -1.79 0.33 7.52
N GLY A 17 -3.06 0.12 7.18
CA GLY A 17 -4.11 1.14 7.30
C GLY A 17 -4.38 1.53 8.75
N GLU A 18 -4.54 0.56 9.64
CA GLU A 18 -4.74 0.76 11.07
C GLU A 18 -3.49 1.32 11.74
N LEU A 19 -2.31 0.82 11.36
CA LEU A 19 -1.04 1.36 11.84
C LEU A 19 -0.86 2.83 11.45
N LEU A 20 -1.15 3.20 10.21
CA LEU A 20 -1.11 4.59 9.78
C LEU A 20 -2.07 5.44 10.60
N TRP A 21 -3.31 4.98 10.82
CA TRP A 21 -4.28 5.67 11.66
C TRP A 21 -3.78 5.83 13.09
N ALA A 22 -3.25 4.77 13.70
CA ALA A 22 -2.70 4.80 15.05
C ALA A 22 -1.49 5.75 15.16
N ILE A 23 -0.58 5.72 14.19
CA ILE A 23 0.58 6.63 14.11
C ILE A 23 0.11 8.08 14.10
N CYS A 24 -0.87 8.41 13.26
CA CYS A 24 -1.37 9.76 13.10
C CYS A 24 -2.17 10.28 14.32
N ASN A 25 -2.74 9.40 15.13
CA ASN A 25 -3.66 9.81 16.20
C ASN A 25 -3.17 9.49 17.61
N HIS A 26 -2.35 8.46 17.81
CA HIS A 26 -2.06 7.89 19.12
C HIS A 26 -0.56 7.74 19.46
N THR A 27 0.34 8.22 18.58
CA THR A 27 1.79 8.14 18.83
C THR A 27 2.41 9.52 18.98
N ILE A 28 3.72 9.53 19.28
CA ILE A 28 4.53 10.77 19.30
C ILE A 28 4.55 11.49 17.95
N LEU A 29 4.20 10.81 16.84
CA LEU A 29 4.13 11.38 15.51
C LEU A 29 2.85 12.18 15.26
N LYS A 30 1.83 12.08 16.12
CA LYS A 30 0.56 12.80 16.00
C LYS A 30 0.74 14.30 15.73
N SER A 31 1.69 14.94 16.42
CA SER A 31 1.98 16.38 16.25
C SER A 31 2.88 16.68 15.05
N SER A 32 3.41 15.64 14.38
CA SER A 32 4.39 15.75 13.31
C SER A 32 3.79 15.51 11.93
N VAL A 33 2.59 14.95 11.86
CA VAL A 33 1.90 14.64 10.62
C VAL A 33 0.65 15.52 10.47
N PRO A 34 0.18 15.79 9.24
CA PRO A 34 -1.07 16.49 9.03
C PRO A 34 -2.23 15.64 9.57
N ARG A 35 -3.32 16.29 9.99
CA ARG A 35 -4.52 15.55 10.41
C ARG A 35 -5.08 14.77 9.21
N PRO A 36 -5.55 13.52 9.43
CA PRO A 36 -6.26 12.77 8.40
C PRO A 36 -7.41 13.59 7.82
N GLY A 37 -7.53 13.63 6.50
CA GLY A 37 -8.55 14.42 5.81
C GLY A 37 -8.18 15.89 5.54
N THR A 38 -6.95 16.33 5.82
CA THR A 38 -6.49 17.67 5.42
C THR A 38 -6.58 17.83 3.91
N ILE A 39 -7.38 18.81 3.47
CA ILE A 39 -7.56 19.12 2.04
C ILE A 39 -6.21 19.62 1.46
N GLY A 40 -5.88 19.15 0.24
CA GLY A 40 -4.68 19.57 -0.47
C GLY A 40 -3.38 18.86 -0.07
N TRP A 41 -3.46 17.82 0.78
CA TRP A 41 -2.28 17.01 1.04
C TRP A 41 -1.80 16.30 -0.22
N LYS A 42 -0.52 16.45 -0.51
CA LYS A 42 0.15 15.79 -1.64
C LYS A 42 1.33 14.98 -1.12
N MET A 43 1.52 13.81 -1.67
CA MET A 43 2.64 12.94 -1.34
C MET A 43 3.93 13.50 -1.92
N ASP A 44 4.98 13.58 -1.12
CA ASP A 44 6.33 13.92 -1.56
C ASP A 44 7.10 12.65 -1.91
N VAL A 45 7.39 12.47 -3.19
CA VAL A 45 7.99 11.23 -3.72
C VAL A 45 9.35 10.93 -3.08
N ALA A 46 10.20 11.94 -2.95
CA ALA A 46 11.54 11.77 -2.36
C ALA A 46 11.45 11.33 -0.90
N SER A 47 10.51 11.91 -0.15
CA SER A 47 10.26 11.52 1.25
C SER A 47 9.68 10.12 1.38
N VAL A 48 8.78 9.68 0.49
CA VAL A 48 8.30 8.29 0.46
C VAL A 48 9.46 7.33 0.24
N GLN A 49 10.29 7.57 -0.76
CA GLN A 49 11.46 6.74 -1.05
C GLN A 49 12.47 6.74 0.09
N GLN A 50 12.67 7.88 0.76
CA GLN A 50 13.52 7.97 1.93
C GLN A 50 12.99 7.11 3.09
N GLY A 51 11.69 7.17 3.37
CA GLY A 51 11.03 6.34 4.38
C GLY A 51 11.20 4.85 4.10
N PHE A 52 11.01 4.44 2.84
CA PHE A 52 11.22 3.07 2.39
C PHE A 52 12.66 2.59 2.65
N ARG A 53 13.66 3.36 2.19
CA ARG A 53 15.08 3.02 2.39
C ARG A 53 15.49 3.00 3.86
N THR A 54 14.95 3.92 4.67
CA THR A 54 15.22 3.95 6.10
C THR A 54 14.65 2.72 6.80
N ALA A 55 13.45 2.26 6.39
CA ALA A 55 12.86 1.04 6.93
C ALA A 55 13.60 -0.21 6.44
N GLU A 56 14.08 -0.22 5.21
CA GLU A 56 14.94 -1.28 4.66
C GLU A 56 16.23 -1.44 5.47
N GLN A 57 16.87 -0.33 5.80
CA GLN A 57 18.17 -0.34 6.49
C GLN A 57 18.03 -0.63 7.99
N TYR A 58 17.00 -0.11 8.65
CA TYR A 58 16.91 -0.07 10.11
C TYR A 58 15.63 -0.69 10.69
N GLY A 59 14.71 -1.16 9.85
CA GLY A 59 13.39 -1.64 10.25
C GLY A 59 12.37 -0.54 10.49
N LEU A 60 11.09 -0.94 10.52
CA LEU A 60 9.95 -0.04 10.60
C LEU A 60 9.98 0.90 11.81
N SER A 61 10.19 0.36 13.02
CA SER A 61 10.17 1.15 14.26
C SER A 61 11.23 2.26 14.24
N ARG A 62 12.43 1.97 13.76
CA ARG A 62 13.51 2.95 13.65
C ARG A 62 13.19 3.98 12.57
N ALA A 63 12.63 3.59 11.44
CA ALA A 63 12.24 4.52 10.38
C ALA A 63 11.18 5.53 10.85
N LEU A 64 10.17 5.08 11.60
CA LEU A 64 9.16 5.95 12.20
C LEU A 64 9.79 6.95 13.19
N PHE A 65 10.73 6.50 14.02
CA PHE A 65 11.45 7.39 14.92
C PHE A 65 12.32 8.40 14.17
N CYS A 66 13.04 7.98 13.13
CA CYS A 66 13.84 8.86 12.27
C CYS A 66 12.98 9.95 11.61
N ALA A 67 11.77 9.65 11.16
CA ALA A 67 10.85 10.64 10.64
C ALA A 67 10.58 11.77 11.68
N ARG A 68 10.40 11.43 12.94
CA ARG A 68 10.26 12.41 14.04
C ARG A 68 11.52 13.24 14.24
N VAL A 69 12.69 12.60 14.22
CA VAL A 69 13.99 13.27 14.36
C VAL A 69 14.21 14.25 13.21
N HIS A 70 13.93 13.84 11.97
CA HIS A 70 14.08 14.71 10.79
C HIS A 70 13.26 15.99 10.91
N GLN A 71 12.04 15.93 11.47
CA GLN A 71 11.25 17.12 11.71
C GLN A 71 11.95 18.06 12.70
N LYS A 72 12.47 17.52 13.80
CA LYS A 72 13.06 18.33 14.88
C LYS A 72 14.43 18.89 14.52
N MET A 73 15.22 18.13 13.77
CA MET A 73 16.61 18.49 13.44
C MET A 73 16.72 19.24 12.10
N HIS A 74 15.87 18.92 11.14
CA HIS A 74 15.98 19.43 9.77
C HIS A 74 14.78 20.26 9.31
N GLY A 75 13.77 20.46 10.17
CA GLY A 75 12.63 21.32 9.89
C GLY A 75 11.76 20.86 8.70
N ILE A 76 11.79 19.57 8.36
CA ILE A 76 10.97 19.06 7.26
C ILE A 76 9.48 19.19 7.58
N THR A 77 8.67 19.36 6.55
CA THR A 77 7.25 19.63 6.68
C THR A 77 6.46 18.41 7.19
N GLN A 78 5.29 18.65 7.77
CA GLN A 78 4.38 17.57 8.17
C GLN A 78 4.01 16.64 7.00
N GLN A 79 3.90 17.21 5.81
CA GLN A 79 3.62 16.46 4.58
C GLN A 79 4.77 15.50 4.24
N GLN A 80 6.01 15.95 4.35
CA GLN A 80 7.19 15.10 4.14
C GLN A 80 7.30 14.01 5.20
N ILE A 81 6.98 14.33 6.46
CA ILE A 81 6.95 13.32 7.54
C ILE A 81 5.93 12.21 7.22
N LEU A 82 4.70 12.58 6.86
CA LEU A 82 3.68 11.59 6.52
C LEU A 82 4.09 10.76 5.30
N SER A 83 4.76 11.37 4.33
CA SER A 83 5.31 10.67 3.17
C SER A 83 6.40 9.66 3.57
N GLN A 84 7.29 10.01 4.51
CA GLN A 84 8.28 9.07 5.06
C GLN A 84 7.61 7.91 5.82
N VAL A 85 6.57 8.18 6.61
CA VAL A 85 5.80 7.14 7.31
C VAL A 85 5.17 6.17 6.32
N LEU A 86 4.55 6.68 5.25
CA LEU A 86 3.95 5.84 4.20
C LEU A 86 5.00 4.99 3.49
N GLY A 87 6.16 5.55 3.16
CA GLY A 87 7.26 4.78 2.58
C GLY A 87 7.76 3.65 3.49
N ALA A 88 7.87 3.91 4.80
CA ALA A 88 8.27 2.91 5.77
C ALA A 88 7.24 1.77 5.91
N LEU A 89 5.94 2.09 5.92
CA LEU A 89 4.86 1.09 5.92
C LEU A 89 4.85 0.29 4.61
N THR A 90 5.06 0.95 3.47
CA THR A 90 5.17 0.29 2.17
C THR A 90 6.32 -0.72 2.14
N TYR A 91 7.47 -0.41 2.75
CA TYR A 91 8.57 -1.37 2.88
C TYR A 91 8.18 -2.58 3.72
N ALA A 92 7.53 -2.37 4.87
CA ALA A 92 7.10 -3.46 5.74
C ALA A 92 6.12 -4.41 5.03
N ASP A 93 5.15 -3.86 4.29
CA ASP A 93 4.23 -4.64 3.47
C ASP A 93 4.96 -5.39 2.36
N TRP A 94 5.89 -4.72 1.66
CA TRP A 94 6.69 -5.32 0.62
C TRP A 94 7.56 -6.47 1.12
N GLN A 95 8.21 -6.29 2.27
CA GLN A 95 9.02 -7.33 2.89
C GLN A 95 8.17 -8.57 3.24
N MET A 96 6.98 -8.36 3.80
CA MET A 96 6.04 -9.44 4.08
C MET A 96 5.62 -10.18 2.80
N PHE A 97 5.28 -9.44 1.74
CA PHE A 97 4.91 -10.06 0.45
C PHE A 97 6.06 -10.87 -0.13
N ARG A 98 7.27 -10.35 -0.12
CA ARG A 98 8.45 -11.09 -0.59
C ARG A 98 8.71 -12.37 0.18
N HIS A 99 8.39 -12.38 1.47
CA HIS A 99 8.59 -13.55 2.33
C HIS A 99 7.49 -14.61 2.12
N LEU A 100 6.26 -14.17 1.92
CA LEU A 100 5.11 -15.08 1.81
C LEU A 100 4.89 -15.63 0.40
N PHE A 101 5.28 -14.87 -0.61
CA PHE A 101 5.07 -15.24 -1.99
C PHE A 101 6.41 -15.41 -2.69
N GLU A 102 6.66 -16.56 -3.29
CA GLU A 102 7.78 -16.76 -4.22
C GLU A 102 7.48 -15.97 -5.50
N LEU A 103 8.18 -14.82 -5.61
CA LEU A 103 7.75 -13.77 -6.51
C LEU A 103 8.37 -13.90 -7.90
N GLU A 104 7.90 -14.84 -8.70
CA GLU A 104 8.03 -14.78 -10.16
C GLU A 104 6.79 -14.07 -10.75
N TYR A 105 6.77 -12.75 -10.68
CA TYR A 105 5.60 -12.00 -11.12
C TYR A 105 5.46 -11.95 -12.63
N LYS A 106 4.36 -12.46 -13.11
CA LYS A 106 3.88 -12.19 -14.46
C LYS A 106 3.00 -10.93 -14.48
N LYS A 107 2.16 -10.72 -13.46
CA LYS A 107 1.26 -9.55 -13.34
C LYS A 107 1.00 -9.21 -11.88
N LEU A 108 1.00 -7.91 -11.54
CA LEU A 108 0.62 -7.39 -10.23
C LEU A 108 -0.62 -6.50 -10.36
N THR A 109 -1.60 -6.69 -9.50
CA THR A 109 -2.71 -5.75 -9.36
C THR A 109 -2.69 -5.16 -7.96
N LEU A 110 -2.52 -3.84 -7.87
CA LEU A 110 -2.65 -3.08 -6.63
C LEU A 110 -4.10 -2.66 -6.46
N TYR A 111 -4.67 -2.98 -5.31
CA TYR A 111 -6.01 -2.59 -4.93
C TYR A 111 -5.99 -1.93 -3.55
N GLY A 112 -6.64 -0.77 -3.42
CA GLY A 112 -6.75 -0.11 -2.13
C GLY A 112 -6.96 1.40 -2.21
N ARG A 113 -6.83 2.06 -1.05
CA ARG A 113 -6.90 3.52 -0.99
C ARG A 113 -5.75 4.13 -1.79
N GLN A 114 -6.06 5.20 -2.52
CA GLN A 114 -5.12 5.88 -3.40
C GLN A 114 -3.76 6.17 -2.73
N VAL A 115 -3.78 6.61 -1.47
CA VAL A 115 -2.55 6.95 -0.72
C VAL A 115 -1.56 5.80 -0.61
N PHE A 116 -2.03 4.57 -0.39
CA PHE A 116 -1.17 3.38 -0.32
C PHE A 116 -0.74 2.91 -1.71
N ALA A 117 -1.65 2.96 -2.69
CA ALA A 117 -1.33 2.62 -4.07
C ALA A 117 -0.26 3.56 -4.64
N ASP A 118 -0.37 4.87 -4.42
CA ASP A 118 0.60 5.86 -4.87
C ASP A 118 1.95 5.68 -4.14
N ALA A 119 1.96 5.44 -2.83
CA ALA A 119 3.20 5.16 -2.08
C ALA A 119 3.90 3.91 -2.63
N PHE A 120 3.16 2.85 -2.93
CA PHE A 120 3.71 1.65 -3.54
C PHE A 120 4.30 1.94 -4.93
N LEU A 121 3.58 2.68 -5.79
CA LEU A 121 4.07 3.08 -7.12
C LEU A 121 5.37 3.87 -7.03
N PHE A 122 5.49 4.80 -6.09
CA PHE A 122 6.71 5.59 -5.90
C PHE A 122 7.89 4.76 -5.38
N CYS A 123 7.63 3.65 -4.71
CA CYS A 123 8.67 2.73 -4.23
C CYS A 123 9.04 1.63 -5.22
N LEU A 124 8.29 1.43 -6.31
CA LEU A 124 8.57 0.36 -7.29
C LEU A 124 10.04 0.32 -7.75
N PRO A 125 10.70 1.45 -8.07
CA PRO A 125 12.10 1.43 -8.47
C PRO A 125 13.05 0.88 -7.41
N LEU A 126 12.65 0.94 -6.13
CA LEU A 126 13.44 0.45 -4.99
C LEU A 126 13.20 -1.04 -4.71
N MET A 127 12.10 -1.59 -5.20
CA MET A 127 11.69 -2.97 -4.95
C MET A 127 12.42 -3.99 -5.82
N GLY A 128 13.17 -3.53 -6.82
CA GLY A 128 13.91 -4.40 -7.75
C GLY A 128 13.01 -5.24 -8.66
N ILE A 129 11.76 -4.82 -8.88
CA ILE A 129 10.80 -5.55 -9.71
C ILE A 129 10.65 -4.84 -11.06
N PRO A 130 10.75 -5.56 -12.18
CA PRO A 130 10.54 -4.98 -13.50
C PRO A 130 9.03 -4.83 -13.79
N LEU A 131 8.35 -3.95 -13.05
CA LEU A 131 6.93 -3.66 -13.24
C LEU A 131 6.76 -2.39 -14.06
N SER A 132 5.94 -2.48 -15.10
CA SER A 132 5.54 -1.35 -15.93
C SER A 132 4.04 -1.15 -15.88
N LEU A 133 3.62 0.07 -15.52
CA LEU A 133 2.20 0.42 -15.46
C LEU A 133 1.55 0.21 -16.84
N GLY A 134 0.40 -0.46 -16.86
CA GLY A 134 -0.34 -0.77 -18.09
C GLY A 134 0.11 -2.04 -18.81
N GLN A 135 1.28 -2.59 -18.52
CA GLN A 135 1.75 -3.86 -19.07
C GLN A 135 1.53 -5.01 -18.09
N ASN A 136 2.29 -5.04 -17.01
CA ASN A 136 2.23 -6.09 -15.99
C ASN A 136 1.85 -5.56 -14.59
N LEU A 137 1.65 -4.24 -14.45
CA LEU A 137 1.11 -3.60 -13.25
C LEU A 137 -0.21 -2.91 -13.56
N ARG A 138 -1.24 -3.27 -12.79
CA ARG A 138 -2.56 -2.62 -12.79
C ARG A 138 -2.82 -2.01 -11.43
N VAL A 139 -3.34 -0.79 -11.39
CA VAL A 139 -3.81 -0.12 -10.17
C VAL A 139 -5.32 0.06 -10.25
N ILE A 140 -6.01 -0.37 -9.21
CA ILE A 140 -7.45 -0.20 -9.04
C ILE A 140 -7.67 0.63 -7.79
N ARG A 141 -8.20 1.83 -7.95
CA ARG A 141 -8.44 2.77 -6.85
C ARG A 141 -9.74 2.42 -6.12
N TYR A 142 -9.78 2.74 -4.83
CA TYR A 142 -10.93 2.45 -3.98
C TYR A 142 -12.21 3.12 -4.49
N GLU A 143 -12.13 4.28 -5.10
CA GLU A 143 -13.26 5.00 -5.71
C GLU A 143 -13.89 4.20 -6.87
N GLU A 144 -13.09 3.39 -7.54
CA GLU A 144 -13.55 2.47 -8.59
C GLU A 144 -14.10 1.15 -8.02
N SER A 145 -13.90 0.90 -6.72
CA SER A 145 -14.13 -0.39 -6.08
C SER A 145 -15.59 -0.68 -5.76
N GLY A 146 -16.41 0.33 -5.52
CA GLY A 146 -17.85 0.15 -5.30
C GLY A 146 -18.51 -0.62 -6.44
N SER A 147 -18.06 -0.38 -7.68
CA SER A 147 -18.49 -1.11 -8.87
C SER A 147 -17.91 -2.54 -8.96
N LEU A 148 -16.73 -2.79 -8.38
CA LEU A 148 -16.07 -4.11 -8.44
C LEU A 148 -16.70 -5.13 -7.52
N SER A 149 -17.07 -4.73 -6.29
CA SER A 149 -17.78 -5.61 -5.36
C SER A 149 -19.14 -6.01 -5.92
N VAL A 150 -19.90 -5.07 -6.50
CA VAL A 150 -21.17 -5.34 -7.15
C VAL A 150 -20.98 -6.25 -8.36
N ARG A 151 -19.98 -5.99 -9.22
CA ARG A 151 -19.66 -6.86 -10.37
C ARG A 151 -19.25 -8.26 -9.93
N GLY A 152 -18.46 -8.38 -8.85
CA GLY A 152 -18.08 -9.67 -8.27
C GLY A 152 -19.29 -10.46 -7.79
N LEU A 153 -20.21 -9.83 -7.05
CA LEU A 153 -21.45 -10.44 -6.59
C LEU A 153 -22.35 -10.85 -7.75
N LEU A 154 -22.50 -10.00 -8.77
CA LEU A 154 -23.27 -10.32 -9.96
C LEU A 154 -22.68 -11.52 -10.71
N LYS A 155 -21.36 -11.59 -10.83
CA LYS A 155 -20.69 -12.73 -11.48
C LYS A 155 -20.86 -14.03 -10.69
N ILE A 156 -20.76 -13.98 -9.36
CA ILE A 156 -21.03 -15.13 -8.50
C ILE A 156 -22.49 -15.61 -8.71
N ARG A 157 -23.45 -14.69 -8.69
CA ARG A 157 -24.86 -15.01 -8.94
C ARG A 157 -25.10 -15.64 -10.32
N GLN A 158 -24.43 -15.16 -11.37
CA GLN A 158 -24.51 -15.73 -12.71
C GLN A 158 -23.95 -17.16 -12.76
N LEU A 159 -22.82 -17.41 -12.09
CA LEU A 159 -22.20 -18.73 -12.02
C LEU A 159 -23.08 -19.73 -11.26
N HIS A 160 -23.69 -19.31 -10.14
CA HIS A 160 -24.62 -20.16 -9.38
C HIS A 160 -25.96 -20.35 -10.09
N GLY A 161 -26.47 -19.34 -10.78
CA GLY A 161 -27.70 -19.44 -11.57
C GLY A 161 -27.59 -20.37 -12.77
N ALA A 162 -26.42 -20.45 -13.39
CA ALA A 162 -26.16 -21.36 -14.50
C ALA A 162 -26.06 -22.84 -14.06
N SER A 163 -25.70 -23.11 -12.79
CA SER A 163 -25.63 -24.47 -12.25
C SER A 163 -27.00 -25.04 -11.81
N VAL A 164 -28.01 -24.20 -11.62
CA VAL A 164 -29.38 -24.63 -11.19
C VAL A 164 -30.30 -24.92 -12.36
N SER A 165 -29.96 -24.48 -13.59
CA SER A 165 -30.75 -24.72 -14.79
C SER A 165 -30.42 -26.01 -15.55
N ASN A 166 -29.51 -26.83 -15.05
CA ASN A 166 -29.09 -28.11 -15.62
C ASN A 166 -29.44 -29.34 -14.75
N CYS A 167 -30.41 -29.22 -13.81
CA CYS A 167 -31.01 -30.34 -13.08
C CYS A 167 -32.45 -30.57 -13.51
#